data_d5d3cec3147556eac9dc0a259faab2f5
#
_entry.id   d5d3cec3147556eac9dc0a259faab2f5
#
_cell.length_a   1.000
_cell.length_b   1.000
_cell.length_c   1.000
_cell.angle_alpha   90.00
_cell.angle_beta   90.00
_cell.angle_gamma   90.00
#
_symmetry.space_group_name_H-M   'P 1'
#
loop_
_entity.id
_entity.type
_entity.pdbx_description
1 polymer ?
#
loop_
_entity_poly.entity_id
_entity_poly.type
_entity_poly.pdbx_seq_one_letter_code
_entity_poly.pdbx_strand_id
1 'polypeptide(L)'
;MNKERFDVAIIGGGIVGLSLALNLLGVGARVVVIERGSLDDMAAATFDGRGSAVSAGSQLILNGTGLWGPLSASAEPILEIRVADGTSPLFLHYDHRDLGKGPLGWIVENAHIRRTLAQEVKKRGLPVLEKVPLSAAHFYPSYVSLDLDDGRSVEARLAVAADGRHSAVREMAGIDAVSWSYPQTGIVCAVEHEVSHQGVAHEHFLSSGPFAILPMTKNRSSIVWTERNEFAAKIIKLDDATFAEELHSRFGSFL
;
A
#
# COMPACT_ATOMS: atom_id res chain seq x y z
N MET A 1 1.26 37.01 -13.65
CA MET A 1 0.53 35.75 -13.74
C MET A 1 -0.02 35.43 -12.38
N ASN A 2 -1.34 35.25 -12.25
CA ASN A 2 -1.94 34.86 -10.97
C ASN A 2 -1.49 33.43 -10.68
N LYS A 3 -0.58 33.22 -9.73
CA LYS A 3 -0.19 31.87 -9.31
C LYS A 3 -1.35 31.27 -8.52
N GLU A 4 -1.76 30.09 -8.91
CA GLU A 4 -2.80 29.36 -8.21
C GLU A 4 -2.26 28.92 -6.85
N ARG A 5 -2.96 29.30 -5.77
CA ARG A 5 -2.55 29.00 -4.40
C ARG A 5 -3.43 27.93 -3.80
N PHE A 6 -2.80 26.90 -3.25
CA PHE A 6 -3.44 25.78 -2.57
C PHE A 6 -3.18 25.85 -1.05
N ASP A 7 -4.02 25.17 -0.29
CA ASP A 7 -3.73 24.99 1.13
C ASP A 7 -2.69 23.87 1.29
N VAL A 8 -2.81 22.80 0.50
CA VAL A 8 -1.87 21.66 0.52
C VAL A 8 -1.52 21.23 -0.90
N ALA A 9 -0.23 21.09 -1.19
CA ALA A 9 0.28 20.39 -2.37
C ALA A 9 0.86 19.04 -1.95
N ILE A 10 0.43 17.97 -2.59
CA ILE A 10 0.87 16.60 -2.30
C ILE A 10 1.71 16.12 -3.48
N ILE A 11 2.95 15.75 -3.22
CA ILE A 11 3.87 15.22 -4.23
C ILE A 11 3.84 13.70 -4.16
N GLY A 12 3.34 13.09 -5.24
CA GLY A 12 3.11 11.66 -5.39
C GLY A 12 1.62 11.28 -5.36
N GLY A 13 1.12 10.80 -6.50
CA GLY A 13 -0.24 10.31 -6.73
C GLY A 13 -0.42 8.82 -6.45
N GLY A 14 0.42 8.22 -5.62
CA GLY A 14 0.25 6.84 -5.16
C GLY A 14 -0.89 6.66 -4.17
N ILE A 15 -1.06 5.44 -3.65
CA ILE A 15 -2.14 5.09 -2.69
C ILE A 15 -2.16 6.07 -1.50
N VAL A 16 -1.00 6.39 -0.93
CA VAL A 16 -0.89 7.29 0.23
C VAL A 16 -1.28 8.72 -0.13
N GLY A 17 -0.70 9.26 -1.21
CA GLY A 17 -0.93 10.65 -1.60
C GLY A 17 -2.37 10.91 -2.01
N LEU A 18 -2.98 10.04 -2.83
CA LEU A 18 -4.38 10.19 -3.24
C LEU A 18 -5.35 9.98 -2.07
N SER A 19 -5.08 9.03 -1.17
CA SER A 19 -5.91 8.85 0.02
C SER A 19 -5.89 10.11 0.89
N LEU A 20 -4.72 10.69 1.13
CA LEU A 20 -4.60 11.95 1.88
C LEU A 20 -5.31 13.10 1.15
N ALA A 21 -5.09 13.24 -0.17
CA ALA A 21 -5.69 14.30 -0.97
C ALA A 21 -7.23 14.28 -0.91
N LEU A 22 -7.83 13.10 -1.08
CA LEU A 22 -9.28 12.91 -1.02
C LEU A 22 -9.85 13.17 0.39
N ASN A 23 -9.10 12.83 1.44
CA ASN A 23 -9.45 13.15 2.82
C ASN A 23 -9.48 14.68 3.04
N LEU A 24 -8.42 15.38 2.62
CA LEU A 24 -8.30 16.83 2.77
C LEU A 24 -9.35 17.57 1.92
N LEU A 25 -9.62 17.10 0.71
CA LEU A 25 -10.69 17.63 -0.14
C LEU A 25 -12.05 17.49 0.56
N GLY A 26 -12.29 16.36 1.24
CA GLY A 26 -13.53 16.08 1.97
C GLY A 26 -13.80 17.04 3.13
N VAL A 27 -12.77 17.66 3.70
CA VAL A 27 -12.89 18.70 4.75
C VAL A 27 -12.80 20.13 4.19
N GLY A 28 -12.85 20.29 2.87
CA GLY A 28 -12.92 21.58 2.20
C GLY A 28 -11.57 22.27 1.97
N ALA A 29 -10.44 21.59 2.15
CA ALA A 29 -9.13 22.12 1.82
C ALA A 29 -8.93 22.22 0.31
N ARG A 30 -8.25 23.27 -0.17
CA ARG A 30 -7.82 23.41 -1.55
C ARG A 30 -6.54 22.59 -1.74
N VAL A 31 -6.66 21.45 -2.39
CA VAL A 31 -5.58 20.48 -2.55
C VAL A 31 -5.21 20.33 -4.02
N VAL A 32 -3.93 20.16 -4.30
CA VAL A 32 -3.41 19.71 -5.60
C VAL A 32 -2.48 18.54 -5.39
N VAL A 33 -2.52 17.58 -6.31
CA VAL A 33 -1.55 16.48 -6.36
C VAL A 33 -0.64 16.67 -7.57
N ILE A 34 0.67 16.48 -7.37
CA ILE A 34 1.69 16.48 -8.42
C ILE A 34 2.15 15.05 -8.61
N GLU A 35 1.95 14.47 -9.80
CA GLU A 35 2.26 13.07 -10.08
C GLU A 35 3.07 12.96 -11.39
N ARG A 36 4.21 12.28 -11.31
CA ARG A 36 5.07 12.04 -12.48
C ARG A 36 4.51 11.03 -13.46
N GLY A 37 3.64 10.15 -13.00
CA GLY A 37 2.94 9.14 -13.80
C GLY A 37 1.57 9.59 -14.25
N SER A 38 0.78 8.63 -14.75
CA SER A 38 -0.61 8.81 -15.19
C SER A 38 -1.56 8.11 -14.24
N LEU A 39 -2.66 8.76 -13.88
CA LEU A 39 -3.76 8.13 -13.13
C LEU A 39 -4.44 7.02 -13.94
N ASP A 40 -4.50 7.17 -15.27
CA ASP A 40 -5.07 6.14 -16.13
C ASP A 40 -4.21 4.86 -16.11
N ASP A 41 -2.89 4.99 -16.19
CA ASP A 41 -1.97 3.86 -16.08
C ASP A 41 -2.07 3.20 -14.70
N MET A 42 -2.20 4.03 -13.66
CA MET A 42 -2.39 3.53 -12.30
C MET A 42 -3.71 2.76 -12.14
N ALA A 43 -4.78 3.23 -12.76
CA ALA A 43 -6.10 2.58 -12.74
C ALA A 43 -6.15 1.31 -13.60
N ALA A 44 -5.39 1.28 -14.69
CA ALA A 44 -5.29 0.14 -15.60
C ALA A 44 -4.38 -0.98 -15.06
N ALA A 45 -3.59 -0.71 -14.01
CA ALA A 45 -2.68 -1.71 -13.43
C ALA A 45 -3.44 -2.97 -13.03
N THR A 46 -2.97 -4.11 -13.53
CA THR A 46 -3.49 -5.42 -13.21
C THR A 46 -3.04 -5.88 -11.82
N PHE A 47 -3.60 -6.96 -11.35
CA PHE A 47 -3.17 -7.60 -10.10
C PHE A 47 -1.70 -8.02 -10.22
N ASP A 48 -0.90 -7.59 -9.25
CA ASP A 48 0.56 -7.81 -9.19
C ASP A 48 0.98 -8.72 -8.01
N GLY A 49 0.06 -9.50 -7.48
CA GLY A 49 0.28 -10.37 -6.32
C GLY A 49 0.19 -9.65 -4.97
N ARG A 50 0.12 -8.31 -4.94
CA ARG A 50 0.20 -7.55 -3.70
C ARG A 50 -1.16 -7.11 -3.18
N GLY A 51 -1.37 -7.33 -1.89
CA GLY A 51 -2.46 -6.77 -1.10
C GLY A 51 -1.93 -5.85 0.01
N SER A 52 -2.78 -4.93 0.43
CA SER A 52 -2.53 -4.11 1.62
C SER A 52 -3.46 -4.53 2.75
N ALA A 53 -2.89 -4.72 3.93
CA ALA A 53 -3.66 -4.90 5.16
C ALA A 53 -4.17 -3.52 5.63
N VAL A 54 -5.46 -3.33 5.58
CA VAL A 54 -6.15 -2.13 6.05
C VAL A 54 -6.63 -2.42 7.48
N SER A 55 -6.02 -1.79 8.48
CA SER A 55 -6.44 -1.94 9.87
C SER A 55 -7.84 -1.38 10.12
N ALA A 56 -8.50 -1.80 11.19
CA ALA A 56 -9.80 -1.28 11.59
C ALA A 56 -9.78 0.26 11.75
N GLY A 57 -8.70 0.82 12.31
CA GLY A 57 -8.53 2.28 12.42
C GLY A 57 -8.43 2.98 11.06
N SER A 58 -7.67 2.42 10.12
CA SER A 58 -7.57 2.94 8.74
C SER A 58 -8.90 2.85 8.00
N GLN A 59 -9.63 1.76 8.21
CA GLN A 59 -10.96 1.56 7.64
C GLN A 59 -11.94 2.65 8.09
N LEU A 60 -11.92 3.04 9.36
CA LEU A 60 -12.77 4.12 9.87
C LEU A 60 -12.47 5.45 9.17
N ILE A 61 -11.20 5.78 8.93
CA ILE A 61 -10.80 6.98 8.19
C ILE A 61 -11.32 6.92 6.75
N LEU A 62 -11.10 5.80 6.06
CA LEU A 62 -11.58 5.59 4.68
C LEU A 62 -13.11 5.64 4.60
N ASN A 63 -13.80 5.14 5.62
CA ASN A 63 -15.26 5.19 5.70
C ASN A 63 -15.76 6.63 5.89
N GLY A 64 -15.14 7.38 6.79
CA GLY A 64 -15.49 8.79 7.03
C GLY A 64 -15.34 9.69 5.79
N THR A 65 -14.47 9.31 4.86
CA THR A 65 -14.28 10.02 3.58
C THR A 65 -15.04 9.41 2.41
N GLY A 66 -15.83 8.35 2.65
CA GLY A 66 -16.61 7.67 1.62
C GLY A 66 -15.79 6.80 0.67
N LEU A 67 -14.51 6.55 0.97
CA LEU A 67 -13.63 5.69 0.17
C LEU A 67 -13.83 4.20 0.47
N TRP A 68 -14.30 3.87 1.67
CA TRP A 68 -14.47 2.48 2.08
C TRP A 68 -15.57 1.74 1.32
N GLY A 69 -16.70 2.40 1.04
CA GLY A 69 -17.82 1.77 0.32
C GLY A 69 -17.38 1.08 -0.98
N PRO A 70 -16.72 1.78 -1.91
CA PRO A 70 -16.20 1.18 -3.13
C PRO A 70 -15.13 0.09 -2.91
N LEU A 71 -14.35 0.17 -1.83
CA LEU A 71 -13.29 -0.80 -1.53
C LEU A 71 -13.82 -2.07 -0.87
N SER A 72 -14.88 -1.97 -0.08
CA SER A 72 -15.39 -3.06 0.77
C SER A 72 -15.81 -4.32 -0.01
N ALA A 73 -16.29 -4.17 -1.23
CA ALA A 73 -16.72 -5.29 -2.07
C ALA A 73 -15.55 -6.23 -2.49
N SER A 74 -14.32 -5.75 -2.39
CA SER A 74 -13.10 -6.52 -2.72
C SER A 74 -12.15 -6.63 -1.53
N ALA A 75 -12.64 -6.37 -0.33
CA ALA A 75 -11.90 -6.45 0.91
C ALA A 75 -12.21 -7.77 1.63
N GLU A 76 -11.20 -8.59 1.88
CA GLU A 76 -11.34 -9.80 2.66
C GLU A 76 -11.09 -9.51 4.14
N PRO A 77 -12.01 -9.83 5.06
CA PRO A 77 -11.83 -9.56 6.48
C PRO A 77 -10.75 -10.47 7.09
N ILE A 78 -9.94 -9.90 7.97
CA ILE A 78 -9.05 -10.62 8.87
C ILE A 78 -9.81 -10.82 10.19
N LEU A 79 -10.21 -12.06 10.46
CA LEU A 79 -10.97 -12.42 11.66
C LEU A 79 -10.03 -12.90 12.77
N GLU A 80 -8.96 -13.60 12.40
CA GLU A 80 -7.96 -14.10 13.32
C GLU A 80 -6.55 -13.81 12.78
N ILE A 81 -5.59 -13.60 13.69
CA ILE A 81 -4.16 -13.56 13.36
C ILE A 81 -3.46 -14.60 14.24
N ARG A 82 -2.70 -15.48 13.62
CA ARG A 82 -1.90 -16.50 14.28
C ARG A 82 -0.44 -16.27 13.99
N VAL A 83 0.36 -16.06 15.03
CA VAL A 83 1.80 -15.80 14.94
C VAL A 83 2.58 -16.94 15.58
N ALA A 84 3.38 -17.64 14.80
CA ALA A 84 4.19 -18.76 15.26
C ALA A 84 5.69 -18.49 15.07
N ASP A 85 6.53 -19.09 15.90
CA ASP A 85 7.99 -19.02 15.82
C ASP A 85 8.55 -20.38 15.41
N GLY A 86 9.06 -20.46 14.20
CA GLY A 86 9.69 -21.66 13.64
C GLY A 86 8.75 -22.87 13.67
N THR A 87 9.23 -23.95 14.26
CA THR A 87 8.50 -25.22 14.42
C THR A 87 7.76 -25.32 15.76
N SER A 88 7.65 -24.23 16.51
CA SER A 88 6.93 -24.19 17.79
C SER A 88 5.47 -24.61 17.60
N PRO A 89 4.94 -25.53 18.42
CA PRO A 89 3.53 -25.85 18.42
C PRO A 89 2.69 -24.73 19.08
N LEU A 90 3.32 -23.77 19.74
CA LEU A 90 2.68 -22.63 20.38
C LEU A 90 2.65 -21.46 19.41
N PHE A 91 1.56 -20.71 19.43
CA PHE A 91 1.39 -19.49 18.64
C PHE A 91 0.65 -18.42 19.47
N LEU A 92 0.93 -17.16 19.16
CA LEU A 92 0.09 -16.06 19.63
C LEU A 92 -1.17 -16.01 18.77
N HIS A 93 -2.30 -15.82 19.43
CA HIS A 93 -3.59 -15.79 18.78
C HIS A 93 -4.30 -14.48 19.10
N TYR A 94 -4.71 -13.79 18.04
CA TYR A 94 -5.57 -12.61 18.13
C TYR A 94 -6.88 -12.94 17.46
N ASP A 95 -7.99 -12.86 18.21
CA ASP A 95 -9.33 -13.10 17.73
C ASP A 95 -10.10 -11.77 17.71
N HIS A 96 -10.77 -11.48 16.62
CA HIS A 96 -11.57 -10.26 16.50
C HIS A 96 -12.65 -10.14 17.57
N ARG A 97 -13.16 -11.27 18.09
CA ARG A 97 -14.19 -11.33 19.13
C ARG A 97 -13.69 -10.80 20.47
N ASP A 98 -12.40 -10.89 20.74
CA ASP A 98 -11.79 -10.38 21.98
C ASP A 98 -11.67 -8.85 21.98
N LEU A 99 -11.66 -8.23 20.80
CA LEU A 99 -11.49 -6.78 20.63
C LEU A 99 -12.81 -6.03 20.36
N GLY A 100 -13.90 -6.74 20.05
CA GLY A 100 -15.21 -6.11 19.84
C GLY A 100 -16.02 -6.70 18.68
N LYS A 101 -16.82 -5.85 18.02
CA LYS A 101 -17.73 -6.26 16.94
C LYS A 101 -17.14 -5.86 15.58
N GLY A 102 -16.26 -6.62 15.04
CA GLY A 102 -15.75 -6.36 13.69
C GLY A 102 -14.43 -7.05 13.45
N PRO A 103 -13.97 -7.14 12.19
CA PRO A 103 -12.67 -7.70 11.85
C PRO A 103 -11.51 -6.90 12.44
N LEU A 104 -10.36 -7.56 12.63
CA LEU A 104 -9.10 -6.92 13.01
C LEU A 104 -8.58 -5.97 11.93
N GLY A 105 -8.92 -6.27 10.69
CA GLY A 105 -8.59 -5.51 9.50
C GLY A 105 -9.11 -6.22 8.25
N TRP A 106 -8.63 -5.78 7.10
CA TRP A 106 -9.00 -6.35 5.79
C TRP A 106 -7.80 -6.39 4.88
N ILE A 107 -7.73 -7.42 4.03
CA ILE A 107 -6.80 -7.45 2.91
C ILE A 107 -7.51 -6.92 1.67
N VAL A 108 -6.92 -5.93 1.01
CA VAL A 108 -7.42 -5.34 -0.23
C VAL A 108 -6.31 -5.34 -1.27
N GLU A 109 -6.60 -5.84 -2.47
CA GLU A 109 -5.63 -5.84 -3.58
C GLU A 109 -5.20 -4.41 -3.94
N ASN A 110 -3.89 -4.17 -4.06
CA ASN A 110 -3.37 -2.84 -4.38
C ASN A 110 -3.88 -2.31 -5.73
N ALA A 111 -4.08 -3.18 -6.70
CA ALA A 111 -4.67 -2.84 -7.99
C ALA A 111 -6.09 -2.27 -7.82
N HIS A 112 -6.88 -2.88 -6.93
CA HIS A 112 -8.23 -2.41 -6.63
C HIS A 112 -8.23 -1.06 -5.90
N ILE A 113 -7.34 -0.88 -4.91
CA ILE A 113 -7.18 0.40 -4.22
C ILE A 113 -6.81 1.50 -5.23
N ARG A 114 -5.81 1.27 -6.08
CA ARG A 114 -5.38 2.24 -7.10
C ARG A 114 -6.50 2.64 -8.04
N ARG A 115 -7.25 1.67 -8.56
CA ARG A 115 -8.39 1.90 -9.45
C ARG A 115 -9.47 2.73 -8.76
N THR A 116 -9.83 2.38 -7.54
CA THR A 116 -10.85 3.09 -6.77
C THR A 116 -10.43 4.54 -6.50
N LEU A 117 -9.18 4.77 -6.09
CA LEU A 117 -8.67 6.12 -5.84
C LEU A 117 -8.68 6.97 -7.11
N ALA A 118 -8.23 6.44 -8.24
CA ALA A 118 -8.25 7.16 -9.51
C ALA A 118 -9.68 7.52 -9.95
N GLN A 119 -10.65 6.62 -9.74
CA GLN A 119 -12.06 6.90 -10.03
C GLN A 119 -12.63 8.00 -9.11
N GLU A 120 -12.34 7.94 -7.81
CA GLU A 120 -12.82 8.94 -6.85
C GLU A 120 -12.16 10.32 -7.07
N VAL A 121 -10.90 10.36 -7.48
CA VAL A 121 -10.22 11.60 -7.91
C VAL A 121 -10.99 12.26 -9.05
N LYS A 122 -11.30 11.52 -10.11
CA LYS A 122 -12.06 12.02 -11.26
C LYS A 122 -13.47 12.45 -10.86
N LYS A 123 -14.18 11.62 -10.11
CA LYS A 123 -15.54 11.87 -9.64
C LYS A 123 -15.66 13.12 -8.77
N ARG A 124 -14.68 13.38 -7.89
CA ARG A 124 -14.70 14.53 -6.97
C ARG A 124 -13.99 15.77 -7.53
N GLY A 125 -13.44 15.69 -8.74
CA GLY A 125 -12.76 16.80 -9.39
C GLY A 125 -11.51 17.26 -8.65
N LEU A 126 -10.78 16.35 -7.97
CA LEU A 126 -9.51 16.67 -7.32
C LEU A 126 -8.48 17.08 -8.38
N PRO A 127 -7.86 18.28 -8.29
CA PRO A 127 -6.81 18.69 -9.20
C PRO A 127 -5.58 17.78 -9.08
N VAL A 128 -5.21 17.14 -10.21
CA VAL A 128 -3.97 16.36 -10.32
C VAL A 128 -3.18 16.84 -11.52
N LEU A 129 -1.94 17.24 -11.29
CA LEU A 129 -0.97 17.56 -12.34
C LEU A 129 -0.23 16.27 -12.67
N GLU A 130 -0.69 15.61 -13.73
CA GLU A 130 -0.17 14.31 -14.16
C GLU A 130 1.00 14.45 -15.14
N LYS A 131 1.83 13.41 -15.21
CA LYS A 131 2.96 13.28 -16.14
C LYS A 131 3.95 14.43 -16.03
N VAL A 132 4.07 15.00 -14.85
CA VAL A 132 4.96 16.11 -14.58
C VAL A 132 5.76 15.87 -13.30
N PRO A 133 7.08 15.65 -13.43
CA PRO A 133 7.97 15.59 -12.28
C PRO A 133 8.10 16.95 -11.59
N LEU A 134 8.40 16.91 -10.29
CA LEU A 134 8.85 18.08 -9.54
C LEU A 134 10.34 18.30 -9.83
N SER A 135 10.72 19.52 -10.22
CA SER A 135 12.12 19.90 -10.48
C SER A 135 12.78 20.59 -9.29
N ALA A 136 12.05 21.43 -8.56
CA ALA A 136 12.57 22.11 -7.38
C ALA A 136 11.48 22.42 -6.35
N ALA A 137 11.90 22.57 -5.09
CA ALA A 137 11.05 23.04 -4.01
C ALA A 137 11.76 24.17 -3.25
N HIS A 138 11.07 25.29 -3.11
CA HIS A 138 11.56 26.49 -2.41
C HIS A 138 10.71 26.74 -1.16
N PHE A 139 11.32 26.67 -0.01
CA PHE A 139 10.64 26.75 1.28
C PHE A 139 10.72 28.18 1.83
N TYR A 140 9.55 28.78 2.09
CA TYR A 140 9.40 30.09 2.68
C TYR A 140 8.68 30.00 4.03
N PRO A 141 8.76 31.00 4.91
CA PRO A 141 8.13 30.91 6.23
C PRO A 141 6.61 30.68 6.24
N SER A 142 5.89 31.07 5.18
CA SER A 142 4.42 31.01 5.11
C SER A 142 3.88 30.17 3.94
N TYR A 143 4.72 29.70 3.04
CA TYR A 143 4.34 28.90 1.89
C TYR A 143 5.53 28.13 1.32
N VAL A 144 5.25 27.22 0.43
CA VAL A 144 6.23 26.54 -0.43
C VAL A 144 5.92 26.83 -1.89
N SER A 145 6.95 27.07 -2.70
CA SER A 145 6.85 27.14 -4.17
C SER A 145 7.48 25.87 -4.78
N LEU A 146 6.74 25.22 -5.63
CA LEU A 146 7.08 23.94 -6.26
C LEU A 146 7.21 24.17 -7.77
N ASP A 147 8.39 24.02 -8.32
CA ASP A 147 8.63 24.18 -9.75
C ASP A 147 8.54 22.81 -10.44
N LEU A 148 7.87 22.76 -11.57
CA LEU A 148 7.61 21.56 -12.33
C LEU A 148 8.46 21.54 -13.60
N ASP A 149 8.80 20.35 -14.10
CA ASP A 149 9.64 20.16 -15.30
C ASP A 149 9.07 20.78 -16.57
N ASP A 150 7.75 21.02 -16.61
CA ASP A 150 7.08 21.66 -17.75
C ASP A 150 7.06 23.22 -17.66
N GLY A 151 7.74 23.78 -16.69
CA GLY A 151 7.84 25.23 -16.47
C GLY A 151 6.69 25.83 -15.67
N ARG A 152 5.70 25.06 -15.25
CA ARG A 152 4.67 25.51 -14.31
C ARG A 152 5.24 25.61 -12.90
N SER A 153 4.61 26.44 -12.05
CA SER A 153 4.93 26.55 -10.65
C SER A 153 3.63 26.55 -9.82
N VAL A 154 3.66 25.84 -8.70
CA VAL A 154 2.55 25.70 -7.75
C VAL A 154 2.95 26.30 -6.42
N GLU A 155 2.09 27.14 -5.81
CA GLU A 155 2.27 27.62 -4.45
C GLU A 155 1.27 26.97 -3.50
N ALA A 156 1.74 26.52 -2.33
CA ALA A 156 0.89 25.98 -1.28
C ALA A 156 1.37 26.40 0.11
N ARG A 157 0.44 26.41 1.08
CA ARG A 157 0.82 26.68 2.48
C ARG A 157 1.62 25.53 3.08
N LEU A 158 1.35 24.30 2.63
CA LEU A 158 2.03 23.08 3.05
C LEU A 158 2.32 22.21 1.83
N ALA A 159 3.52 21.64 1.74
CA ALA A 159 3.85 20.55 0.85
C ALA A 159 3.95 19.24 1.63
N VAL A 160 3.36 18.18 1.08
CA VAL A 160 3.44 16.84 1.66
C VAL A 160 4.16 15.91 0.68
N ALA A 161 5.30 15.39 1.11
CA ALA A 161 6.05 14.39 0.35
C ALA A 161 5.40 13.01 0.51
N ALA A 162 4.73 12.54 -0.54
CA ALA A 162 4.16 11.21 -0.67
C ALA A 162 4.74 10.46 -1.88
N ASP A 163 5.95 10.86 -2.32
CA ASP A 163 6.67 10.42 -3.52
C ASP A 163 7.48 9.12 -3.32
N GLY A 164 7.27 8.47 -2.16
CA GLY A 164 7.73 7.12 -1.89
C GLY A 164 9.08 7.02 -1.19
N ARG A 165 9.64 5.80 -1.18
CA ARG A 165 10.85 5.48 -0.42
C ARG A 165 12.07 6.32 -0.82
N HIS A 166 12.20 6.65 -2.08
CA HIS A 166 13.26 7.47 -2.65
C HIS A 166 12.76 8.90 -2.90
N SER A 167 12.21 9.53 -1.86
CA SER A 167 11.60 10.85 -1.92
C SER A 167 12.60 11.92 -2.34
N ALA A 168 12.39 12.53 -3.49
CA ALA A 168 13.16 13.68 -3.94
C ALA A 168 12.85 14.93 -3.10
N VAL A 169 11.60 15.06 -2.64
CA VAL A 169 11.19 16.18 -1.77
C VAL A 169 11.92 16.15 -0.45
N ARG A 170 12.12 14.98 0.14
CA ARG A 170 12.92 14.82 1.37
C ARG A 170 14.33 15.33 1.18
N GLU A 171 14.96 14.98 0.06
CA GLU A 171 16.32 15.43 -0.29
C GLU A 171 16.36 16.95 -0.51
N MET A 172 15.40 17.51 -1.26
CA MET A 172 15.28 18.96 -1.47
C MET A 172 15.08 19.73 -0.17
N ALA A 173 14.42 19.12 0.82
CA ALA A 173 14.20 19.71 2.15
C ALA A 173 15.43 19.56 3.08
N GLY A 174 16.52 18.90 2.64
CA GLY A 174 17.69 18.66 3.47
C GLY A 174 17.44 17.71 4.63
N ILE A 175 16.44 16.83 4.52
CA ILE A 175 16.10 15.86 5.57
C ILE A 175 16.86 14.57 5.32
N ASP A 176 17.82 14.29 6.18
CA ASP A 176 18.62 13.07 6.11
C ASP A 176 17.79 11.82 6.46
N ALA A 177 18.19 10.69 5.90
CA ALA A 177 17.63 9.38 6.21
C ALA A 177 18.76 8.39 6.57
N VAL A 178 18.61 7.71 7.69
CA VAL A 178 19.45 6.55 7.99
C VAL A 178 18.88 5.36 7.24
N SER A 179 19.70 4.71 6.42
CA SER A 179 19.29 3.55 5.64
C SER A 179 20.29 2.40 5.79
N TRP A 180 19.76 1.20 5.86
CA TRP A 180 20.51 -0.05 5.80
C TRP A 180 19.72 -1.07 5.00
N SER A 181 20.38 -2.10 4.52
CA SER A 181 19.73 -3.21 3.83
C SER A 181 19.87 -4.50 4.62
N TYR A 182 18.81 -5.30 4.62
CA TYR A 182 18.90 -6.68 5.08
C TYR A 182 19.31 -7.58 3.90
N PRO A 183 20.11 -8.65 4.14
CA PRO A 183 20.48 -9.61 3.09
C PRO A 183 19.33 -10.57 2.77
N GLN A 184 18.12 -10.01 2.61
CA GLN A 184 16.86 -10.73 2.42
C GLN A 184 16.05 -10.12 1.30
N THR A 185 15.27 -10.96 0.62
CA THR A 185 14.32 -10.59 -0.43
C THR A 185 12.94 -11.10 -0.06
N GLY A 186 11.93 -10.24 -0.19
CA GLY A 186 10.52 -10.61 -0.08
C GLY A 186 10.00 -11.12 -1.42
N ILE A 187 9.58 -12.37 -1.48
CA ILE A 187 8.86 -12.97 -2.60
C ILE A 187 7.39 -12.81 -2.31
N VAL A 188 6.63 -12.23 -3.26
CA VAL A 188 5.19 -12.02 -3.11
C VAL A 188 4.47 -12.72 -4.25
N CYS A 189 3.48 -13.53 -3.90
CA CYS A 189 2.58 -14.17 -4.86
C CYS A 189 1.18 -14.31 -4.26
N ALA A 190 0.23 -14.74 -5.08
CA ALA A 190 -1.08 -15.18 -4.62
C ALA A 190 -1.33 -16.62 -5.06
N VAL A 191 -1.97 -17.37 -4.19
CA VAL A 191 -2.33 -18.77 -4.43
C VAL A 191 -3.84 -18.94 -4.28
N GLU A 192 -4.41 -19.85 -5.06
CA GLU A 192 -5.74 -20.40 -4.84
C GLU A 192 -5.61 -21.70 -4.07
N HIS A 193 -6.58 -21.99 -3.21
CA HIS A 193 -6.59 -23.19 -2.40
C HIS A 193 -8.01 -23.77 -2.28
N GLU A 194 -8.10 -25.07 -1.98
CA GLU A 194 -9.35 -25.81 -1.94
C GLU A 194 -10.12 -25.59 -0.64
N VAL A 195 -9.40 -25.48 0.47
CA VAL A 195 -9.96 -25.29 1.81
C VAL A 195 -10.09 -23.81 2.12
N SER A 196 -11.18 -23.42 2.77
CA SER A 196 -11.38 -22.01 3.14
C SER A 196 -10.37 -21.54 4.19
N HIS A 197 -9.74 -20.36 3.98
CA HIS A 197 -8.88 -19.71 4.97
C HIS A 197 -9.64 -19.17 6.19
N GLN A 198 -10.98 -19.11 6.16
CA GLN A 198 -11.86 -18.66 7.25
C GLN A 198 -11.51 -17.27 7.82
N GLY A 199 -10.88 -16.40 7.02
CA GLY A 199 -10.43 -15.08 7.47
C GLY A 199 -9.21 -15.12 8.42
N VAL A 200 -8.47 -16.22 8.46
CA VAL A 200 -7.27 -16.36 9.30
C VAL A 200 -6.04 -15.86 8.54
N ALA A 201 -5.32 -14.92 9.13
CA ALA A 201 -3.98 -14.52 8.71
C ALA A 201 -2.94 -15.29 9.52
N HIS A 202 -1.93 -15.82 8.86
CA HIS A 202 -0.81 -16.52 9.49
C HIS A 202 0.48 -15.73 9.30
N GLU A 203 1.29 -15.67 10.35
CA GLU A 203 2.65 -15.14 10.33
C GLU A 203 3.58 -16.15 10.99
N HIS A 204 4.50 -16.70 10.22
CA HIS A 204 5.51 -17.65 10.70
C HIS A 204 6.87 -17.00 10.66
N PHE A 205 7.53 -16.88 11.80
CA PHE A 205 8.93 -16.43 11.89
C PHE A 205 9.87 -17.60 11.64
N LEU A 206 10.27 -17.78 10.39
CA LEU A 206 11.22 -18.79 9.97
C LEU A 206 12.67 -18.28 10.13
N SER A 207 13.65 -19.18 10.10
CA SER A 207 15.07 -18.82 10.23
C SER A 207 15.59 -17.92 9.10
N SER A 208 14.96 -17.95 7.93
CA SER A 208 15.26 -17.07 6.79
C SER A 208 14.56 -15.72 6.85
N GLY A 209 13.52 -15.59 7.68
CA GLY A 209 12.68 -14.41 7.83
C GLY A 209 11.21 -14.77 7.92
N PRO A 210 10.32 -13.77 8.01
CA PRO A 210 8.89 -13.98 8.10
C PRO A 210 8.27 -14.59 6.83
N PHE A 211 7.28 -15.44 7.05
CA PHE A 211 6.43 -16.05 6.03
C PHE A 211 4.97 -15.80 6.40
N ALA A 212 4.33 -14.91 5.66
CA ALA A 212 2.93 -14.54 5.88
C ALA A 212 1.98 -15.18 4.88
N ILE A 213 0.81 -15.60 5.36
CA ILE A 213 -0.32 -16.08 4.56
C ILE A 213 -1.51 -15.20 4.92
N LEU A 214 -1.94 -14.39 3.98
CA LEU A 214 -2.96 -13.37 4.21
C LEU A 214 -4.23 -13.70 3.43
N PRO A 215 -5.41 -13.74 4.07
CA PRO A 215 -6.65 -14.11 3.42
C PRO A 215 -7.04 -13.10 2.33
N MET A 216 -7.43 -13.60 1.17
CA MET A 216 -7.94 -12.81 0.04
C MET A 216 -9.29 -13.35 -0.40
N THR A 217 -10.06 -12.53 -1.09
CA THR A 217 -11.37 -12.94 -1.63
C THR A 217 -11.24 -14.18 -2.53
N LYS A 218 -12.28 -15.01 -2.58
CA LYS A 218 -12.41 -16.18 -3.47
C LYS A 218 -11.46 -17.35 -3.15
N ASN A 219 -11.31 -17.72 -1.88
CA ASN A 219 -10.40 -18.77 -1.46
C ASN A 219 -8.97 -18.60 -2.03
N ARG A 220 -8.47 -17.39 -1.97
CA ARG A 220 -7.09 -17.05 -2.30
C ARG A 220 -6.36 -16.58 -1.06
N SER A 221 -5.06 -16.71 -1.07
CA SER A 221 -4.19 -16.10 -0.07
C SER A 221 -3.04 -15.37 -0.74
N SER A 222 -2.71 -14.18 -0.22
CA SER A 222 -1.47 -13.50 -0.56
C SER A 222 -0.37 -14.05 0.31
N ILE A 223 0.72 -14.44 -0.31
CA ILE A 223 1.91 -14.95 0.35
C ILE A 223 2.98 -13.85 0.34
N VAL A 224 3.56 -13.59 1.50
CA VAL A 224 4.76 -12.77 1.63
C VAL A 224 5.84 -13.64 2.26
N TRP A 225 6.76 -14.06 1.44
CA TRP A 225 7.80 -15.01 1.81
C TRP A 225 9.16 -14.30 1.83
N THR A 226 9.74 -14.12 3.01
CA THR A 226 11.07 -13.55 3.16
C THR A 226 12.13 -14.64 3.12
N GLU A 227 13.11 -14.47 2.23
CA GLU A 227 14.19 -15.43 2.05
C GLU A 227 15.54 -14.70 1.87
N ARG A 228 16.65 -15.40 2.14
CA ARG A 228 17.99 -14.87 1.87
C ARG A 228 18.16 -14.59 0.38
N ASN A 229 18.86 -13.53 0.02
CA ASN A 229 18.98 -13.06 -1.36
C ASN A 229 19.41 -14.17 -2.35
N GLU A 230 20.39 -14.99 -1.97
CA GLU A 230 20.91 -16.08 -2.81
C GLU A 230 19.89 -17.20 -3.07
N PHE A 231 19.03 -17.49 -2.09
CA PHE A 231 17.97 -18.50 -2.22
C PHE A 231 16.77 -17.92 -2.97
N ALA A 232 16.36 -16.69 -2.65
CA ALA A 232 15.31 -16.01 -3.37
C ALA A 232 15.59 -15.93 -4.88
N ALA A 233 16.85 -15.64 -5.25
CA ALA A 233 17.26 -15.63 -6.66
C ALA A 233 17.17 -16.99 -7.37
N LYS A 234 17.20 -18.10 -6.63
CA LYS A 234 16.97 -19.45 -7.16
C LYS A 234 15.49 -19.76 -7.23
N ILE A 235 14.75 -19.49 -6.16
CA ILE A 235 13.31 -19.75 -6.04
C ILE A 235 12.53 -19.06 -7.18
N ILE A 236 12.86 -17.80 -7.48
CA ILE A 236 12.15 -17.03 -8.51
C ILE A 236 12.37 -17.56 -9.95
N LYS A 237 13.31 -18.48 -10.14
CA LYS A 237 13.62 -19.13 -11.42
C LYS A 237 13.05 -20.54 -11.54
N LEU A 238 12.42 -21.04 -10.50
CA LEU A 238 11.75 -22.34 -10.54
C LEU A 238 10.57 -22.28 -11.51
N ASP A 239 10.26 -23.42 -12.11
CA ASP A 239 8.97 -23.59 -12.79
C ASP A 239 7.83 -23.62 -11.77
N ASP A 240 6.61 -23.42 -12.25
CA ASP A 240 5.42 -23.30 -11.38
C ASP A 240 5.20 -24.53 -10.50
N ALA A 241 5.47 -25.75 -10.97
CA ALA A 241 5.27 -26.97 -10.21
C ALA A 241 6.27 -27.07 -9.06
N THR A 242 7.56 -26.87 -9.34
CA THR A 242 8.62 -26.89 -8.33
C THR A 242 8.46 -25.73 -7.34
N PHE A 243 8.04 -24.55 -7.81
CA PHE A 243 7.73 -23.41 -6.93
C PHE A 243 6.59 -23.75 -5.97
N ALA A 244 5.52 -24.40 -6.46
CA ALA A 244 4.39 -24.81 -5.64
C ALA A 244 4.80 -25.84 -4.57
N GLU A 245 5.68 -26.81 -4.90
CA GLU A 245 6.22 -27.77 -3.93
C GLU A 245 7.03 -27.06 -2.82
N GLU A 246 7.90 -26.13 -3.19
CA GLU A 246 8.68 -25.31 -2.24
C GLU A 246 7.78 -24.46 -1.34
N LEU A 247 6.73 -23.88 -1.92
CA LEU A 247 5.74 -23.11 -1.19
C LEU A 247 4.98 -24.00 -0.21
N HIS A 248 4.49 -25.16 -0.67
CA HIS A 248 3.74 -26.12 0.14
C HIS A 248 4.54 -26.61 1.34
N SER A 249 5.85 -26.83 1.18
CA SER A 249 6.72 -27.25 2.28
C SER A 249 6.77 -26.25 3.45
N ARG A 250 6.50 -24.95 3.19
CA ARG A 250 6.46 -23.86 4.16
C ARG A 250 5.05 -23.49 4.60
N PHE A 251 4.11 -23.66 3.69
CA PHE A 251 2.70 -23.33 3.87
C PHE A 251 2.04 -24.29 4.87
N GLY A 252 2.45 -25.55 4.87
CA GLY A 252 1.80 -26.61 5.63
C GLY A 252 0.57 -27.18 4.91
N SER A 253 -0.21 -27.98 5.62
CA SER A 253 -1.35 -28.76 5.07
C SER A 253 -2.71 -28.27 5.57
N PHE A 254 -2.86 -27.00 5.94
CA PHE A 254 -4.07 -26.48 6.56
C PHE A 254 -4.98 -25.65 5.61
N LEU A 255 -4.56 -25.44 4.36
CA LEU A 255 -5.34 -24.81 3.27
C LEU A 255 -5.41 -25.69 2.03
#